data_3a9e0cc8bb44f3415572fb807f14f13a
#
_entry.id   3a9e0cc8bb44f3415572fb807f14f13a
#
_cell.length_a   1.000
_cell.length_b   1.000
_cell.length_c   1.000
_cell.angle_alpha   90.00
_cell.angle_beta   90.00
_cell.angle_gamma   90.00
#
_symmetry.space_group_name_H-M   'P 1'
#
loop_
_entity.id
_entity.type
_entity.pdbx_description
1 polymer ?
#
loop_
_entity_poly.entity_id
_entity_poly.type
_entity_poly.pdbx_seq_one_letter_code
_entity_poly.pdbx_strand_id
1 'polypeptide(L)'
;MRFVPAVCLALLASLSFAAQARMVQRPVEWTLDGTQFKSVLVYDDASHAKRPGLVMVPNWYGINGTAIKKAEMIAGKDYVILLTDMYGENTRPQPGHADQAKAATAPLYTNRAVMRKRIDEALAQLKAQAANAPIDTSKLAAIGFCFGGTAVLDLARSGADVAAVVSFHGGLGTDDPALAKNIKARVLAMNGADDKGTMPDADKFMDEMRGSSADWQFVVLGNAVHCFTETEENSPGCKYDPRAAARSYRLMHDWLHAAFSGTP
;
A
#
# COMPACT_ATOMS: atom_id res chain seq x y z
N MET A 1 -58.05 -37.68 -40.84
CA MET A 1 -56.59 -37.56 -40.59
C MET A 1 -56.32 -36.16 -40.26
N ARG A 2 -56.02 -35.82 -39.00
CA ARG A 2 -55.69 -34.48 -38.52
C ARG A 2 -54.15 -34.42 -38.28
N PHE A 3 -53.47 -33.63 -39.02
CA PHE A 3 -52.03 -33.32 -38.83
C PHE A 3 -51.86 -32.31 -37.68
N VAL A 4 -51.08 -32.65 -36.65
CA VAL A 4 -50.64 -31.75 -35.59
C VAL A 4 -49.23 -31.33 -35.94
N PRO A 5 -48.92 -30.03 -36.05
CA PRO A 5 -47.53 -29.62 -36.25
C PRO A 5 -46.78 -29.64 -34.92
N ALA A 6 -45.63 -30.34 -34.91
CA ALA A 6 -44.69 -30.30 -33.79
C ALA A 6 -43.91 -28.98 -33.81
N VAL A 7 -44.09 -28.18 -32.77
CA VAL A 7 -43.29 -26.96 -32.53
C VAL A 7 -42.01 -27.38 -31.80
N CYS A 8 -40.86 -27.37 -32.48
CA CYS A 8 -39.55 -27.52 -31.88
C CYS A 8 -39.16 -26.20 -31.20
N LEU A 9 -39.21 -26.19 -29.87
CA LEU A 9 -38.68 -25.08 -29.04
C LEU A 9 -37.17 -25.25 -28.94
N ALA A 10 -36.40 -24.44 -29.67
CA ALA A 10 -34.95 -24.37 -29.53
C ALA A 10 -34.60 -23.55 -28.29
N LEU A 11 -34.13 -24.21 -27.21
CA LEU A 11 -33.52 -23.57 -26.06
C LEU A 11 -32.15 -23.03 -26.46
N LEU A 12 -32.05 -21.73 -26.63
CA LEU A 12 -30.77 -21.03 -26.69
C LEU A 12 -30.19 -20.97 -25.28
N ALA A 13 -29.28 -21.87 -24.94
CA ALA A 13 -28.48 -21.82 -23.74
C ALA A 13 -27.44 -20.70 -23.96
N SER A 14 -27.68 -19.53 -23.35
CA SER A 14 -26.69 -18.47 -23.25
C SER A 14 -25.56 -18.90 -22.30
N LEU A 15 -24.46 -19.40 -22.87
CA LEU A 15 -23.21 -19.63 -22.15
C LEU A 15 -22.67 -18.25 -21.70
N SER A 16 -22.98 -17.86 -20.46
CA SER A 16 -22.28 -16.75 -19.79
C SER A 16 -20.85 -17.20 -19.55
N PHE A 17 -19.93 -16.79 -20.41
CA PHE A 17 -18.51 -16.85 -20.09
C PHE A 17 -18.28 -15.92 -18.91
N ALA A 18 -18.16 -16.46 -17.71
CA ALA A 18 -17.61 -15.74 -16.59
C ALA A 18 -16.17 -15.35 -16.99
N ALA A 19 -15.92 -14.06 -17.20
CA ALA A 19 -14.57 -13.56 -17.41
C ALA A 19 -13.73 -14.00 -16.21
N GLN A 20 -12.73 -14.84 -16.44
CA GLN A 20 -11.83 -15.28 -15.39
C GLN A 20 -11.00 -14.08 -14.96
N ALA A 21 -11.11 -13.68 -13.70
CA ALA A 21 -10.36 -12.60 -13.12
C ALA A 21 -8.87 -12.76 -13.42
N ARG A 22 -8.26 -11.72 -14.01
CA ARG A 22 -6.83 -11.71 -14.34
C ARG A 22 -6.19 -10.50 -13.68
N MET A 23 -5.17 -10.73 -12.85
CA MET A 23 -4.36 -9.67 -12.33
C MET A 23 -3.54 -9.01 -13.44
N VAL A 24 -3.79 -7.72 -13.66
CA VAL A 24 -3.01 -6.87 -14.54
C VAL A 24 -1.81 -6.35 -13.78
N GLN A 25 -0.63 -6.43 -14.40
CA GLN A 25 0.59 -5.78 -13.97
C GLN A 25 1.04 -4.87 -15.12
N ARG A 26 0.99 -3.56 -14.93
CA ARG A 26 1.35 -2.59 -15.96
C ARG A 26 2.44 -1.66 -15.45
N PRO A 27 3.57 -1.48 -16.15
CA PRO A 27 4.59 -0.51 -15.77
C PRO A 27 4.03 0.91 -15.85
N VAL A 28 4.43 1.73 -14.87
CA VAL A 28 4.17 3.19 -14.83
C VAL A 28 5.52 3.86 -14.67
N GLU A 29 5.98 4.48 -15.73
CA GLU A 29 7.27 5.18 -15.81
C GLU A 29 7.05 6.68 -15.62
N TRP A 30 7.90 7.30 -14.81
CA TRP A 30 7.83 8.72 -14.51
C TRP A 30 9.20 9.27 -14.14
N THR A 31 9.36 10.59 -14.17
CA THR A 31 10.63 11.27 -13.89
C THR A 31 10.43 12.35 -12.84
N LEU A 32 11.31 12.40 -11.84
CA LEU A 32 11.34 13.45 -10.84
C LEU A 32 12.78 13.86 -10.57
N ASP A 33 13.06 15.17 -10.65
CA ASP A 33 14.40 15.74 -10.43
C ASP A 33 15.51 15.03 -11.25
N GLY A 34 15.22 14.66 -12.50
CA GLY A 34 16.14 13.97 -13.39
C GLY A 34 16.33 12.47 -13.12
N THR A 35 15.69 11.91 -12.08
CA THR A 35 15.69 10.49 -11.79
C THR A 35 14.49 9.83 -12.47
N GLN A 36 14.72 8.75 -13.20
CA GLN A 36 13.66 7.92 -13.75
C GLN A 36 13.21 6.86 -12.75
N PHE A 37 11.90 6.68 -12.64
CA PHE A 37 11.25 5.70 -11.77
C PHE A 37 10.40 4.75 -12.59
N LYS A 38 10.31 3.51 -12.12
CA LYS A 38 9.49 2.48 -12.76
C LYS A 38 8.66 1.74 -11.71
N SER A 39 7.43 2.21 -11.56
CA SER A 39 6.40 1.64 -10.69
C SER A 39 5.58 0.58 -11.43
N VAL A 40 4.73 -0.16 -10.71
CA VAL A 40 3.84 -1.17 -11.29
C VAL A 40 2.41 -0.91 -10.84
N LEU A 41 1.49 -0.74 -11.79
CA LEU A 41 0.06 -0.69 -11.52
C LEU A 41 -0.50 -2.11 -11.50
N VAL A 42 -1.19 -2.46 -10.40
CA VAL A 42 -1.72 -3.80 -10.14
C VAL A 42 -3.21 -3.73 -9.85
N TYR A 43 -4.03 -4.48 -10.59
CA TYR A 43 -5.48 -4.57 -10.37
C TYR A 43 -6.08 -5.79 -11.10
N ASP A 44 -7.28 -6.21 -10.65
CA ASP A 44 -8.08 -7.24 -11.33
C ASP A 44 -8.87 -6.61 -12.49
N ASP A 45 -8.82 -7.19 -13.69
CA ASP A 45 -9.51 -6.72 -14.90
C ASP A 45 -10.91 -7.34 -15.13
N ALA A 46 -11.38 -8.18 -14.21
CA ALA A 46 -12.71 -8.78 -14.31
C ALA A 46 -13.87 -7.76 -14.29
N SER A 47 -13.61 -6.54 -13.79
CA SER A 47 -14.58 -5.46 -13.69
C SER A 47 -13.98 -4.12 -14.10
N HIS A 48 -14.78 -3.34 -14.86
CA HIS A 48 -14.48 -1.95 -15.18
C HIS A 48 -15.08 -0.96 -14.15
N ALA A 49 -15.73 -1.44 -13.11
CA ALA A 49 -16.23 -0.59 -12.04
C ALA A 49 -15.06 0.14 -11.35
N LYS A 50 -15.23 1.43 -11.12
CA LYS A 50 -14.23 2.23 -10.41
C LYS A 50 -14.06 1.74 -8.97
N ARG A 51 -12.81 1.65 -8.53
CA ARG A 51 -12.39 1.17 -7.20
C ARG A 51 -11.43 2.15 -6.56
N PRO A 52 -11.33 2.19 -5.23
CA PRO A 52 -10.34 2.99 -4.55
C PRO A 52 -8.92 2.73 -5.06
N GLY A 53 -8.12 3.80 -5.16
CA GLY A 53 -6.73 3.75 -5.56
C GLY A 53 -5.80 3.76 -4.34
N LEU A 54 -4.81 2.86 -4.31
CA LEU A 54 -3.82 2.80 -3.25
C LEU A 54 -2.41 3.04 -3.81
N VAL A 55 -1.66 3.96 -3.22
CA VAL A 55 -0.19 3.95 -3.34
C VAL A 55 0.33 2.90 -2.35
N MET A 56 1.07 1.92 -2.83
CA MET A 56 1.74 0.93 -1.99
C MET A 56 3.24 1.11 -2.05
N VAL A 57 3.85 1.38 -0.90
CA VAL A 57 5.31 1.45 -0.79
C VAL A 57 5.82 0.13 -0.21
N PRO A 58 6.66 -0.62 -0.95
CA PRO A 58 7.20 -1.90 -0.49
C PRO A 58 8.20 -1.71 0.66
N ASN A 59 8.70 -2.83 1.19
CA ASN A 59 9.80 -2.82 2.13
C ASN A 59 11.10 -2.30 1.47
N TRP A 60 12.18 -2.29 2.22
CA TRP A 60 13.48 -1.73 1.80
C TRP A 60 14.12 -2.39 0.57
N TYR A 61 13.66 -3.59 0.15
CA TYR A 61 14.10 -4.21 -1.10
C TYR A 61 13.43 -3.62 -2.35
N GLY A 62 12.45 -2.71 -2.18
CA GLY A 62 11.76 -2.08 -3.30
C GLY A 62 10.87 -3.05 -4.08
N ILE A 63 10.67 -2.74 -5.36
CA ILE A 63 9.82 -3.55 -6.24
C ILE A 63 10.57 -4.83 -6.63
N ASN A 64 10.01 -5.96 -6.26
CA ASN A 64 10.47 -7.31 -6.59
C ASN A 64 9.28 -8.27 -6.70
N GLY A 65 9.52 -9.54 -7.02
CA GLY A 65 8.45 -10.52 -7.20
C GLY A 65 7.55 -10.71 -5.97
N THR A 66 8.11 -10.65 -4.76
CA THR A 66 7.35 -10.76 -3.51
C THR A 66 6.47 -9.52 -3.29
N ALA A 67 7.01 -8.33 -3.52
CA ALA A 67 6.25 -7.08 -3.42
C ALA A 67 5.08 -7.04 -4.42
N ILE A 68 5.28 -7.53 -5.66
CA ILE A 68 4.22 -7.65 -6.68
C ILE A 68 3.14 -8.63 -6.20
N LYS A 69 3.49 -9.84 -5.73
CA LYS A 69 2.52 -10.81 -5.20
C LYS A 69 1.73 -10.26 -4.02
N LYS A 70 2.39 -9.50 -3.13
CA LYS A 70 1.72 -8.81 -2.01
C LYS A 70 0.73 -7.75 -2.53
N ALA A 71 1.11 -6.97 -3.54
CA ALA A 71 0.23 -6.00 -4.17
C ALA A 71 -0.97 -6.69 -4.84
N GLU A 72 -0.79 -7.82 -5.52
CA GLU A 72 -1.88 -8.63 -6.10
C GLU A 72 -2.85 -9.15 -5.03
N MET A 73 -2.30 -9.70 -3.93
CA MET A 73 -3.10 -10.20 -2.81
C MET A 73 -3.96 -9.08 -2.19
N ILE A 74 -3.40 -7.89 -2.00
CA ILE A 74 -4.12 -6.76 -1.40
C ILE A 74 -5.10 -6.14 -2.39
N ALA A 75 -4.72 -6.00 -3.66
CA ALA A 75 -5.60 -5.47 -4.70
C ALA A 75 -6.89 -6.29 -4.79
N GLY A 76 -6.77 -7.61 -4.86
CA GLY A 76 -7.92 -8.48 -5.03
C GLY A 76 -8.87 -7.92 -6.08
N LYS A 77 -10.15 -7.90 -5.76
CA LYS A 77 -11.20 -7.26 -6.57
C LYS A 77 -11.53 -5.82 -6.12
N ASP A 78 -10.93 -5.36 -5.01
CA ASP A 78 -11.40 -4.21 -4.26
C ASP A 78 -10.60 -2.93 -4.52
N TYR A 79 -9.33 -3.05 -4.94
CA TYR A 79 -8.44 -1.89 -5.11
C TYR A 79 -7.71 -1.89 -6.46
N VAL A 80 -7.27 -0.69 -6.86
CA VAL A 80 -6.22 -0.49 -7.87
C VAL A 80 -4.99 0.02 -7.14
N ILE A 81 -3.86 -0.70 -7.25
CA ILE A 81 -2.63 -0.40 -6.50
C ILE A 81 -1.54 0.09 -7.43
N LEU A 82 -0.95 1.24 -7.12
CA LEU A 82 0.35 1.63 -7.64
C LEU A 82 1.44 1.18 -6.65
N LEU A 83 2.08 0.05 -6.93
CA LEU A 83 3.30 -0.38 -6.24
C LEU A 83 4.43 0.54 -6.69
N THR A 84 4.84 1.46 -5.81
CA THR A 84 5.70 2.57 -6.21
C THR A 84 7.18 2.27 -6.04
N ASP A 85 7.96 2.72 -7.03
CA ASP A 85 9.40 2.81 -6.96
C ASP A 85 9.81 4.07 -6.17
N MET A 86 10.59 3.89 -5.12
CA MET A 86 11.08 4.99 -4.28
C MET A 86 12.56 5.32 -4.52
N TYR A 87 13.28 4.49 -5.30
CA TYR A 87 14.74 4.61 -5.43
C TYR A 87 15.18 5.12 -6.81
N GLY A 88 14.38 4.83 -7.84
CA GLY A 88 14.71 5.02 -9.25
C GLY A 88 14.96 3.68 -9.95
N GLU A 89 14.69 3.63 -11.26
CA GLU A 89 14.69 2.38 -12.04
C GLU A 89 16.03 1.63 -12.03
N ASN A 90 17.14 2.33 -11.84
CA ASN A 90 18.48 1.74 -11.82
C ASN A 90 18.92 1.25 -10.41
N THR A 91 18.09 1.45 -9.39
CA THR A 91 18.39 1.03 -8.01
C THR A 91 17.41 -0.07 -7.59
N ARG A 92 17.87 -1.31 -7.67
CA ARG A 92 17.06 -2.51 -7.40
C ARG A 92 17.75 -3.42 -6.39
N PRO A 93 17.66 -3.13 -5.08
CA PRO A 93 18.23 -4.00 -4.05
C PRO A 93 17.68 -5.42 -4.18
N GLN A 94 18.56 -6.38 -4.10
CA GLN A 94 18.15 -7.78 -4.21
C GLN A 94 17.74 -8.34 -2.85
N PRO A 95 16.66 -9.13 -2.75
CA PRO A 95 16.33 -9.85 -1.51
C PRO A 95 17.52 -10.64 -0.97
N GLY A 96 17.76 -10.54 0.35
CA GLY A 96 18.93 -11.13 1.01
C GLY A 96 20.21 -10.26 1.01
N HIS A 97 20.25 -9.16 0.25
CA HIS A 97 21.38 -8.23 0.20
C HIS A 97 21.06 -6.94 1.00
N ALA A 98 21.14 -7.05 2.33
CA ALA A 98 20.81 -5.96 3.25
C ALA A 98 21.71 -4.71 3.08
N ASP A 99 22.93 -4.88 2.62
CA ASP A 99 23.86 -3.81 2.29
C ASP A 99 23.33 -2.93 1.13
N GLN A 100 22.81 -3.55 0.07
CA GLN A 100 22.18 -2.85 -1.06
C GLN A 100 20.93 -2.11 -0.60
N ALA A 101 20.08 -2.73 0.20
CA ALA A 101 18.86 -2.11 0.72
C ALA A 101 19.17 -0.93 1.63
N LYS A 102 20.17 -1.03 2.49
CA LYS A 102 20.67 0.10 3.31
C LYS A 102 21.20 1.24 2.45
N ALA A 103 21.98 0.95 1.42
CA ALA A 103 22.51 1.95 0.52
C ALA A 103 21.38 2.67 -0.25
N ALA A 104 20.33 1.97 -0.66
CA ALA A 104 19.19 2.54 -1.36
C ALA A 104 18.31 3.43 -0.45
N THR A 105 18.11 3.04 0.81
CA THR A 105 17.25 3.78 1.75
C THR A 105 17.95 4.93 2.45
N ALA A 106 19.26 4.86 2.68
CA ALA A 106 20.02 5.84 3.46
C ALA A 106 19.83 7.29 2.97
N PRO A 107 19.90 7.62 1.67
CA PRO A 107 19.67 8.98 1.19
C PRO A 107 18.28 9.53 1.54
N LEU A 108 17.25 8.65 1.57
CA LEU A 108 15.88 9.03 1.86
C LEU A 108 15.65 9.22 3.37
N TYR A 109 16.30 8.43 4.21
CA TYR A 109 16.27 8.66 5.65
C TYR A 109 17.05 9.90 6.06
N THR A 110 18.18 10.21 5.37
CA THR A 110 18.98 11.40 5.62
C THR A 110 18.26 12.67 5.15
N ASN A 111 17.51 12.58 4.06
CA ASN A 111 16.74 13.71 3.52
C ASN A 111 15.25 13.31 3.38
N ARG A 112 14.52 13.48 4.46
CA ARG A 112 13.08 13.15 4.52
C ARG A 112 12.23 13.99 3.56
N ALA A 113 12.67 15.20 3.24
CA ALA A 113 12.00 16.05 2.24
C ALA A 113 12.01 15.40 0.85
N VAL A 114 13.11 14.74 0.46
CA VAL A 114 13.17 13.96 -0.79
C VAL A 114 12.25 12.74 -0.73
N MET A 115 12.18 12.05 0.41
CA MET A 115 11.24 10.94 0.60
C MET A 115 9.79 11.40 0.41
N ARG A 116 9.39 12.49 1.08
CA ARG A 116 8.06 13.09 0.94
C ARG A 116 7.76 13.48 -0.51
N LYS A 117 8.69 14.16 -1.18
CA LYS A 117 8.52 14.57 -2.59
C LYS A 117 8.30 13.37 -3.52
N ARG A 118 9.04 12.27 -3.32
CA ARG A 118 8.90 11.04 -4.15
C ARG A 118 7.56 10.35 -3.94
N ILE A 119 7.09 10.25 -2.71
CA ILE A 119 5.80 9.59 -2.45
C ILE A 119 4.60 10.49 -2.83
N ASP A 120 4.72 11.80 -2.70
CA ASP A 120 3.72 12.76 -3.21
C ASP A 120 3.60 12.65 -4.73
N GLU A 121 4.73 12.54 -5.45
CA GLU A 121 4.71 12.31 -6.89
C GLU A 121 4.09 10.95 -7.24
N ALA A 122 4.40 9.88 -6.48
CA ALA A 122 3.77 8.58 -6.69
C ALA A 122 2.23 8.66 -6.56
N LEU A 123 1.71 9.47 -5.64
CA LEU A 123 0.27 9.73 -5.52
C LEU A 123 -0.28 10.46 -6.76
N ALA A 124 0.46 11.44 -7.29
CA ALA A 124 0.09 12.12 -8.53
C ALA A 124 0.07 11.16 -9.72
N GLN A 125 1.06 10.26 -9.80
CA GLN A 125 1.12 9.22 -10.84
C GLN A 125 -0.05 8.23 -10.72
N LEU A 126 -0.45 7.80 -9.51
CA LEU A 126 -1.65 6.99 -9.31
C LEU A 126 -2.90 7.71 -9.84
N LYS A 127 -3.08 8.99 -9.50
CA LYS A 127 -4.21 9.80 -9.99
C LYS A 127 -4.24 9.87 -11.52
N ALA A 128 -3.10 10.05 -12.16
CA ALA A 128 -2.98 10.12 -13.61
C ALA A 128 -3.39 8.80 -14.30
N GLN A 129 -3.19 7.64 -13.64
CA GLN A 129 -3.60 6.34 -14.19
C GLN A 129 -5.14 6.18 -14.29
N ALA A 130 -5.94 7.02 -13.66
CA ALA A 130 -7.40 6.96 -13.77
C ALA A 130 -7.94 7.17 -15.20
N ALA A 131 -7.13 7.71 -16.10
CA ALA A 131 -7.44 7.78 -17.53
C ALA A 131 -7.48 6.40 -18.22
N ASN A 132 -6.74 5.41 -17.67
CA ASN A 132 -6.50 4.11 -18.32
C ASN A 132 -6.68 2.91 -17.37
N ALA A 133 -7.20 3.12 -16.16
CA ALA A 133 -7.48 2.09 -15.17
C ALA A 133 -8.73 2.48 -14.35
N PRO A 134 -9.44 1.51 -13.77
CA PRO A 134 -10.71 1.75 -13.08
C PRO A 134 -10.49 2.34 -11.67
N ILE A 135 -9.86 3.50 -11.58
CA ILE A 135 -9.56 4.20 -10.32
C ILE A 135 -10.66 5.21 -9.99
N ASP A 136 -11.18 5.15 -8.77
CA ASP A 136 -11.98 6.20 -8.17
C ASP A 136 -11.04 7.20 -7.49
N THR A 137 -10.79 8.32 -8.15
CA THR A 137 -9.87 9.36 -7.64
C THR A 137 -10.41 10.13 -6.43
N SER A 138 -11.68 9.94 -6.06
CA SER A 138 -12.24 10.47 -4.83
C SER A 138 -11.94 9.60 -3.60
N LYS A 139 -11.41 8.39 -3.82
CA LYS A 139 -11.13 7.38 -2.80
C LYS A 139 -9.68 6.90 -2.92
N LEU A 140 -8.76 7.72 -2.43
CA LEU A 140 -7.33 7.43 -2.47
C LEU A 140 -6.77 7.22 -1.07
N ALA A 141 -5.83 6.28 -0.94
CA ALA A 141 -5.11 6.03 0.29
C ALA A 141 -3.67 5.57 0.01
N ALA A 142 -2.87 5.47 1.06
CA ALA A 142 -1.51 4.93 0.95
C ALA A 142 -1.27 3.86 2.00
N ILE A 143 -0.58 2.80 1.62
CA ILE A 143 -0.16 1.71 2.50
C ILE A 143 1.33 1.42 2.33
N GLY A 144 2.00 1.03 3.39
CA GLY A 144 3.44 0.77 3.29
C GLY A 144 3.97 -0.19 4.34
N PHE A 145 5.08 -0.85 3.99
CA PHE A 145 5.67 -1.94 4.76
C PHE A 145 7.13 -1.62 5.10
N CYS A 146 7.56 -1.76 6.36
CA CYS A 146 8.92 -1.45 6.81
C CYS A 146 9.33 -0.02 6.42
N PHE A 147 10.36 0.16 5.58
CA PHE A 147 10.72 1.45 4.96
C PHE A 147 9.48 2.14 4.35
N GLY A 148 8.65 1.38 3.64
CA GLY A 148 7.43 1.90 3.04
C GLY A 148 6.42 2.39 4.09
N GLY A 149 6.35 1.75 5.26
CA GLY A 149 5.52 2.21 6.38
C GLY A 149 5.95 3.59 6.87
N THR A 150 7.27 3.82 6.97
CA THR A 150 7.84 5.15 7.27
C THR A 150 7.47 6.16 6.19
N ALA A 151 7.59 5.79 4.91
CA ALA A 151 7.34 6.69 3.79
C ALA A 151 5.87 7.14 3.72
N VAL A 152 4.89 6.24 4.00
CA VAL A 152 3.49 6.63 3.99
C VAL A 152 3.10 7.49 5.21
N LEU A 153 3.76 7.32 6.36
CA LEU A 153 3.61 8.26 7.47
C LEU A 153 4.13 9.65 7.09
N ASP A 154 5.22 9.72 6.33
CA ASP A 154 5.73 10.99 5.79
C ASP A 154 4.81 11.61 4.73
N LEU A 155 4.13 10.78 3.94
CA LEU A 155 3.07 11.27 3.05
C LEU A 155 1.92 11.92 3.84
N ALA A 156 1.50 11.31 4.95
CA ALA A 156 0.49 11.93 5.82
C ALA A 156 1.00 13.28 6.36
N ARG A 157 2.24 13.34 6.84
CA ARG A 157 2.89 14.54 7.37
C ARG A 157 3.06 15.65 6.32
N SER A 158 3.18 15.31 5.02
CA SER A 158 3.20 16.31 3.95
C SER A 158 1.84 17.02 3.76
N GLY A 159 0.78 16.50 4.37
CA GLY A 159 -0.58 17.03 4.22
C GLY A 159 -1.27 16.53 2.95
N ALA A 160 -0.83 15.38 2.42
CA ALA A 160 -1.40 14.77 1.23
C ALA A 160 -2.91 14.58 1.34
N ASP A 161 -3.61 14.84 0.23
CA ASP A 161 -5.04 14.68 0.13
C ASP A 161 -5.38 13.20 -0.20
N VAL A 162 -5.39 12.39 0.85
CA VAL A 162 -5.78 10.97 0.84
C VAL A 162 -6.68 10.68 2.04
N ALA A 163 -7.61 9.74 1.87
CA ALA A 163 -8.57 9.37 2.92
C ALA A 163 -7.90 8.69 4.11
N ALA A 164 -6.90 7.84 3.85
CA ALA A 164 -6.20 7.09 4.89
C ALA A 164 -4.75 6.79 4.53
N VAL A 165 -3.95 6.58 5.58
CA VAL A 165 -2.58 6.06 5.53
C VAL A 165 -2.49 4.87 6.47
N VAL A 166 -1.90 3.75 6.00
CA VAL A 166 -1.68 2.55 6.81
C VAL A 166 -0.22 2.12 6.78
N SER A 167 0.41 2.11 7.94
CA SER A 167 1.81 1.69 8.13
C SER A 167 1.89 0.32 8.80
N PHE A 168 2.59 -0.62 8.17
CA PHE A 168 2.91 -1.94 8.71
C PHE A 168 4.39 -1.97 9.13
N HIS A 169 4.65 -2.20 10.38
CA HIS A 169 6.00 -2.25 10.98
C HIS A 169 6.95 -1.15 10.45
N GLY A 170 6.40 0.05 10.22
CA GLY A 170 7.19 1.19 9.78
C GLY A 170 7.95 1.86 10.92
N GLY A 171 9.06 2.52 10.59
CA GLY A 171 9.70 3.44 11.52
C GLY A 171 8.78 4.61 11.85
N LEU A 172 8.59 4.87 13.13
CA LEU A 172 7.62 5.85 13.65
C LEU A 172 8.19 7.28 13.72
N GLY A 173 9.52 7.40 13.80
CA GLY A 173 10.20 8.68 13.95
C GLY A 173 10.04 9.63 12.76
N THR A 174 10.18 10.92 13.04
CA THR A 174 10.16 12.01 12.04
C THR A 174 11.33 12.96 12.26
N ASP A 175 11.69 13.71 11.22
CA ASP A 175 12.65 14.82 11.30
C ASP A 175 12.01 16.12 11.85
N ASP A 176 10.68 16.23 11.75
CA ASP A 176 9.93 17.40 12.24
C ASP A 176 8.53 16.97 12.75
N PRO A 177 8.35 16.85 14.07
CA PRO A 177 7.05 16.52 14.66
C PRO A 177 5.96 17.58 14.40
N ALA A 178 6.34 18.83 14.09
CA ALA A 178 5.37 19.89 13.82
C ALA A 178 4.57 19.64 12.52
N LEU A 179 5.08 18.81 11.62
CA LEU A 179 4.38 18.39 10.40
C LEU A 179 3.08 17.61 10.67
N ALA A 180 2.91 17.03 11.87
CA ALA A 180 1.66 16.37 12.25
C ALA A 180 0.42 17.28 12.11
N LYS A 181 0.59 18.60 12.25
CA LYS A 181 -0.49 19.59 12.05
C LYS A 181 -1.06 19.61 10.62
N ASN A 182 -0.28 19.12 9.65
CA ASN A 182 -0.70 19.08 8.25
C ASN A 182 -1.50 17.83 7.90
N ILE A 183 -1.51 16.81 8.78
CA ILE A 183 -2.13 15.51 8.50
C ILE A 183 -3.64 15.70 8.34
N LYS A 184 -4.15 15.31 7.17
CA LYS A 184 -5.59 15.29 6.82
C LYS A 184 -6.15 13.87 6.81
N ALA A 185 -5.29 12.90 6.50
CA ALA A 185 -5.65 11.50 6.38
C ALA A 185 -5.95 10.87 7.76
N ARG A 186 -6.81 9.85 7.77
CA ARG A 186 -6.86 8.91 8.89
C ARG A 186 -5.57 8.08 8.92
N VAL A 187 -4.96 7.89 10.09
CA VAL A 187 -3.67 7.21 10.22
C VAL A 187 -3.80 5.93 11.05
N LEU A 188 -3.48 4.79 10.46
CA LEU A 188 -3.32 3.52 11.16
C LEU A 188 -1.84 3.10 11.13
N ALA A 189 -1.19 3.03 12.29
CA ALA A 189 0.15 2.49 12.42
C ALA A 189 0.11 1.19 13.23
N MET A 190 0.79 0.13 12.75
CA MET A 190 0.77 -1.19 13.36
C MET A 190 2.19 -1.73 13.49
N ASN A 191 2.66 -1.95 14.73
CA ASN A 191 4.01 -2.42 15.01
C ASN A 191 4.02 -3.66 15.91
N GLY A 192 5.05 -4.47 15.81
CA GLY A 192 5.26 -5.60 16.71
C GLY A 192 5.71 -5.12 18.09
N ALA A 193 5.16 -5.71 19.17
CA ALA A 193 5.53 -5.36 20.54
C ALA A 193 7.03 -5.60 20.82
N ASP A 194 7.62 -6.59 20.16
CA ASP A 194 9.02 -6.99 20.35
C ASP A 194 9.94 -6.42 19.25
N ASP A 195 9.44 -5.46 18.45
CA ASP A 195 10.23 -4.75 17.44
C ASP A 195 11.14 -3.70 18.08
N LYS A 196 12.37 -4.10 18.38
CA LYS A 196 13.38 -3.24 19.02
C LYS A 196 13.84 -2.07 18.13
N GLY A 197 13.54 -2.12 16.82
CA GLY A 197 13.92 -1.06 15.88
C GLY A 197 12.93 0.10 15.82
N THR A 198 11.65 -0.15 16.03
CA THR A 198 10.59 0.86 15.86
C THR A 198 9.88 1.25 17.16
N MET A 199 9.70 0.31 18.10
CA MET A 199 9.01 0.56 19.37
C MET A 199 9.66 1.61 20.28
N PRO A 200 10.99 1.84 20.27
CA PRO A 200 11.57 2.93 21.06
C PRO A 200 11.05 4.33 20.70
N ASP A 201 10.50 4.52 19.49
CA ASP A 201 9.90 5.80 19.07
C ASP A 201 8.37 5.85 19.26
N ALA A 202 7.74 4.82 19.85
CA ALA A 202 6.27 4.72 19.98
C ALA A 202 5.67 5.87 20.79
N ASP A 203 6.26 6.20 21.94
CA ASP A 203 5.75 7.29 22.79
C ASP A 203 5.86 8.64 22.07
N LYS A 204 6.99 8.91 21.40
CA LYS A 204 7.18 10.14 20.61
C LYS A 204 6.19 10.25 19.48
N PHE A 205 5.91 9.13 18.80
CA PHE A 205 4.89 9.07 17.75
C PHE A 205 3.49 9.37 18.29
N MET A 206 3.12 8.76 19.42
CA MET A 206 1.82 9.05 20.05
C MET A 206 1.70 10.50 20.51
N ASP A 207 2.78 11.10 21.01
CA ASP A 207 2.80 12.51 21.40
C ASP A 207 2.68 13.43 20.18
N GLU A 208 3.37 13.09 19.08
CA GLU A 208 3.23 13.76 17.79
C GLU A 208 1.76 13.72 17.31
N MET A 209 1.14 12.54 17.31
CA MET A 209 -0.22 12.36 16.83
C MET A 209 -1.27 13.05 17.71
N ARG A 210 -1.05 13.17 19.03
CA ARG A 210 -1.88 13.99 19.92
C ARG A 210 -1.83 15.47 19.58
N GLY A 211 -0.75 15.93 18.98
CA GLY A 211 -0.59 17.31 18.49
C GLY A 211 -1.28 17.57 17.14
N SER A 212 -1.82 16.54 16.50
CA SER A 212 -2.57 16.63 15.25
C SER A 212 -4.09 16.68 15.49
N SER A 213 -4.85 17.05 14.44
CA SER A 213 -6.32 16.89 14.42
C SER A 213 -6.78 15.63 13.70
N ALA A 214 -5.83 14.75 13.30
CA ALA A 214 -6.12 13.54 12.56
C ALA A 214 -6.85 12.50 13.42
N ASP A 215 -7.71 11.71 12.78
CA ASP A 215 -8.17 10.44 13.33
C ASP A 215 -7.04 9.41 13.20
N TRP A 216 -6.56 8.88 14.31
CA TRP A 216 -5.42 7.96 14.29
C TRP A 216 -5.56 6.81 15.28
N GLN A 217 -4.97 5.69 14.90
CA GLN A 217 -4.84 4.52 15.75
C GLN A 217 -3.43 3.95 15.68
N PHE A 218 -2.84 3.63 16.84
CA PHE A 218 -1.60 2.88 16.94
C PHE A 218 -1.88 1.51 17.58
N VAL A 219 -1.52 0.45 16.85
CA VAL A 219 -1.77 -0.94 17.26
C VAL A 219 -0.46 -1.65 17.51
N VAL A 220 -0.33 -2.21 18.70
CA VAL A 220 0.82 -3.02 19.11
C VAL A 220 0.44 -4.50 19.06
N LEU A 221 1.14 -5.27 18.22
CA LEU A 221 0.89 -6.71 18.03
C LEU A 221 1.80 -7.52 18.95
N GLY A 222 1.25 -8.04 20.04
CA GLY A 222 1.99 -8.81 21.04
C GLY A 222 2.72 -10.03 20.46
N ASN A 223 3.96 -10.28 20.92
CA ASN A 223 4.85 -11.36 20.50
C ASN A 223 5.25 -11.30 19.00
N ALA A 224 5.08 -10.16 18.32
CA ALA A 224 5.55 -9.94 16.98
C ALA A 224 6.80 -9.06 16.99
N VAL A 225 7.77 -9.39 16.15
CA VAL A 225 8.95 -8.56 15.88
C VAL A 225 8.74 -7.75 14.59
N HIS A 226 9.77 -7.08 14.08
CA HIS A 226 9.74 -6.44 12.77
C HIS A 226 9.38 -7.46 11.67
N CYS A 227 8.96 -6.99 10.48
CA CYS A 227 8.68 -7.82 9.30
C CYS A 227 7.53 -8.84 9.46
N PHE A 228 6.61 -8.67 10.39
CA PHE A 228 5.57 -9.68 10.65
C PHE A 228 4.64 -9.95 9.44
N THR A 229 4.67 -9.13 8.38
CA THR A 229 3.95 -9.35 7.11
C THR A 229 4.84 -9.89 5.98
N GLU A 230 6.14 -10.09 6.21
CA GLU A 230 7.11 -10.49 5.19
C GLU A 230 7.33 -12.01 5.22
N THR A 231 6.68 -12.74 4.31
CA THR A 231 6.61 -14.22 4.32
C THR A 231 7.96 -14.93 4.18
N GLU A 232 8.95 -14.25 3.60
CA GLU A 232 10.30 -14.77 3.38
C GLU A 232 11.24 -14.52 4.56
N GLU A 233 10.84 -13.68 5.52
CA GLU A 233 11.72 -13.26 6.61
C GLU A 233 11.61 -14.20 7.82
N ASN A 234 12.76 -14.68 8.30
CA ASN A 234 12.83 -15.59 9.43
C ASN A 234 14.12 -15.40 10.24
N SER A 235 14.41 -14.17 10.66
CA SER A 235 15.52 -13.85 11.56
C SER A 235 15.00 -13.40 12.94
N PRO A 236 15.81 -13.45 14.01
CA PRO A 236 15.33 -13.11 15.37
C PRO A 236 14.67 -11.75 15.53
N GLY A 237 15.10 -10.74 14.76
CA GLY A 237 14.57 -9.38 14.80
C GLY A 237 13.62 -9.01 13.67
N CYS A 238 13.49 -9.87 12.62
CA CYS A 238 12.68 -9.64 11.43
C CYS A 238 12.10 -10.99 10.99
N LYS A 239 10.84 -11.24 11.34
CA LYS A 239 10.23 -12.57 11.17
C LYS A 239 8.75 -12.46 10.83
N TYR A 240 8.33 -13.26 9.85
CA TYR A 240 6.91 -13.46 9.54
C TYR A 240 6.14 -14.02 10.74
N ASP A 241 5.00 -13.41 11.07
CA ASP A 241 4.04 -13.92 12.05
C ASP A 241 2.65 -13.99 11.38
N PRO A 242 2.16 -15.19 11.03
CA PRO A 242 0.89 -15.33 10.31
C PRO A 242 -0.31 -14.79 11.10
N ARG A 243 -0.28 -14.84 12.44
CA ARG A 243 -1.32 -14.30 13.30
C ARG A 243 -1.33 -12.77 13.28
N ALA A 244 -0.15 -12.15 13.43
CA ALA A 244 0.00 -10.69 13.37
C ALA A 244 -0.34 -10.17 11.97
N ALA A 245 0.15 -10.83 10.91
CA ALA A 245 -0.16 -10.50 9.52
C ALA A 245 -1.67 -10.54 9.25
N ALA A 246 -2.35 -11.64 9.59
CA ALA A 246 -3.78 -11.78 9.36
C ALA A 246 -4.63 -10.74 10.11
N ARG A 247 -4.21 -10.37 11.33
CA ARG A 247 -4.89 -9.32 12.12
C ARG A 247 -4.67 -7.94 11.51
N SER A 248 -3.45 -7.63 11.12
CA SER A 248 -3.11 -6.32 10.57
C SER A 248 -3.75 -6.08 9.19
N TYR A 249 -3.85 -7.09 8.33
CA TYR A 249 -4.56 -6.96 7.05
C TYR A 249 -6.07 -6.74 7.26
N ARG A 250 -6.72 -7.40 8.23
CA ARG A 250 -8.12 -7.11 8.55
C ARG A 250 -8.30 -5.67 9.04
N LEU A 251 -7.47 -5.24 9.98
CA LEU A 251 -7.52 -3.85 10.47
C LEU A 251 -7.32 -2.84 9.34
N MET A 252 -6.40 -3.10 8.40
CA MET A 252 -6.23 -2.27 7.21
C MET A 252 -7.51 -2.19 6.38
N HIS A 253 -8.14 -3.35 6.07
CA HIS A 253 -9.38 -3.36 5.29
C HIS A 253 -10.51 -2.60 5.96
N ASP A 254 -10.72 -2.83 7.27
CA ASP A 254 -11.75 -2.14 8.05
C ASP A 254 -11.48 -0.63 8.08
N TRP A 255 -10.22 -0.22 8.30
CA TRP A 255 -9.80 1.17 8.32
C TRP A 255 -10.01 1.89 6.99
N LEU A 256 -9.58 1.26 5.89
CA LEU A 256 -9.77 1.78 4.54
C LEU A 256 -11.25 1.87 4.18
N HIS A 257 -12.04 0.85 4.52
CA HIS A 257 -13.48 0.85 4.28
C HIS A 257 -14.17 2.02 5.02
N ALA A 258 -13.87 2.21 6.30
CA ALA A 258 -14.39 3.32 7.08
C ALA A 258 -13.99 4.68 6.48
N ALA A 259 -12.71 4.84 6.10
CA ALA A 259 -12.21 6.06 5.49
C ALA A 259 -12.90 6.40 4.16
N PHE A 260 -13.14 5.39 3.29
CA PHE A 260 -13.77 5.60 1.99
C PHE A 260 -15.28 5.76 2.03
N SER A 261 -15.94 5.29 3.08
CA SER A 261 -17.38 5.44 3.29
C SER A 261 -17.78 6.65 4.15
N GLY A 262 -16.79 7.34 4.74
CA GLY A 262 -17.02 8.45 5.66
C GLY A 262 -17.67 8.02 6.98
N THR A 263 -17.56 6.72 7.33
CA THR A 263 -18.06 6.21 8.62
C THR A 263 -16.98 6.31 9.71
N PRO A 264 -17.39 6.42 11.00
CA PRO A 264 -16.44 6.40 12.11
C PRO A 264 -15.65 5.11 12.20
#